data_8b7f6d268cffd85c1c2092cc2f25f059
#
_entry.id   8b7f6d268cffd85c1c2092cc2f25f059
#
_cell.length_a   1.000
_cell.length_b   1.000
_cell.length_c   1.000
_cell.angle_alpha   90.00
_cell.angle_beta   90.00
_cell.angle_gamma   90.00
#
_symmetry.space_group_name_H-M   'P 1'
#
loop_
_entity.id
_entity.type
_entity.pdbx_description
1 polymer ?
#
loop_
_entity_poly.entity_id
_entity_poly.type
_entity_poly.pdbx_seq_one_letter_code
_entity_poly.pdbx_strand_id
1 'polypeptide(L)'
;MLAAGDTFRAAAVEQLQVWGDRNKIAVVAQHTGADSASVIFDAIQAAKARGIDVLLADTAGRLQNKARLMEELKKIVREMKQLDGDAPHGGMLTLDASTGQNAVSQAKLFNEAVGLTGSTLTKLDGTAKGGVIFAIADQFGIPIRY
;
A
#
# COMPACT_ATOMS: atom_id res chain seq x y z
N MET A 1 -3.50 -0.69 -14.04
CA MET A 1 -2.80 0.61 -13.88
C MET A 1 -2.12 0.66 -12.52
N LEU A 2 -0.99 1.36 -12.41
CA LEU A 2 -0.28 1.58 -11.15
C LEU A 2 -0.30 3.06 -10.79
N ALA A 3 -0.31 3.39 -9.49
CA ALA A 3 -0.16 4.75 -8.98
C ALA A 3 1.03 4.81 -8.02
N ALA A 4 1.96 5.74 -8.26
CA ALA A 4 3.17 5.93 -7.47
C ALA A 4 2.92 6.89 -6.30
N GLY A 5 2.27 6.40 -5.25
CA GLY A 5 1.91 7.21 -4.07
C GLY A 5 3.03 7.38 -3.04
N ASP A 6 4.12 6.60 -3.10
CA ASP A 6 5.31 6.85 -2.28
C ASP A 6 6.17 7.95 -2.90
N THR A 7 5.72 9.19 -2.74
CA THR A 7 6.30 10.37 -3.42
C THR A 7 7.59 10.89 -2.78
N PHE A 8 7.89 10.48 -1.54
CA PHE A 8 9.09 10.93 -0.85
C PHE A 8 10.37 10.24 -1.32
N ARG A 9 10.25 9.00 -1.79
CA ARG A 9 11.39 8.22 -2.27
C ARG A 9 11.40 8.22 -3.80
N ALA A 10 12.26 9.02 -4.40
CA ALA A 10 12.44 9.04 -5.85
C ALA A 10 12.68 7.63 -6.42
N ALA A 11 13.52 6.84 -5.74
CA ALA A 11 13.81 5.47 -6.15
C ALA A 11 12.59 4.55 -6.11
N ALA A 12 11.60 4.79 -5.23
CA ALA A 12 10.37 4.00 -5.22
C ALA A 12 9.50 4.28 -6.46
N VAL A 13 9.40 5.55 -6.83
CA VAL A 13 8.70 5.95 -8.07
C VAL A 13 9.36 5.36 -9.30
N GLU A 14 10.69 5.50 -9.42
CA GLU A 14 11.47 4.94 -10.53
C GLU A 14 11.32 3.42 -10.62
N GLN A 15 11.40 2.72 -9.48
CA GLN A 15 11.22 1.27 -9.43
C GLN A 15 9.84 0.85 -9.93
N LEU A 16 8.79 1.55 -9.51
CA LEU A 16 7.43 1.26 -9.95
C LEU A 16 7.26 1.50 -11.47
N GLN A 17 7.88 2.56 -11.99
CA GLN A 17 7.90 2.85 -13.42
C GLN A 17 8.59 1.74 -14.21
N VAL A 18 9.75 1.25 -13.75
CA VAL A 18 10.44 0.11 -14.38
C VAL A 18 9.55 -1.14 -14.42
N TRP A 19 8.85 -1.44 -13.34
CA TRP A 19 7.91 -2.56 -13.31
C TRP A 19 6.72 -2.36 -14.24
N GLY A 20 6.19 -1.13 -14.31
CA GLY A 20 5.16 -0.77 -15.26
C GLY A 20 5.60 -1.02 -16.71
N ASP A 21 6.78 -0.52 -17.08
CA ASP A 21 7.33 -0.69 -18.43
C ASP A 21 7.55 -2.15 -18.79
N ARG A 22 8.14 -2.94 -17.88
CA ARG A 22 8.36 -4.38 -18.10
C ARG A 22 7.08 -5.16 -18.36
N ASN A 23 6.00 -4.77 -17.69
CA ASN A 23 4.71 -5.44 -17.77
C ASN A 23 3.73 -4.74 -18.72
N LYS A 24 4.15 -3.67 -19.40
CA LYS A 24 3.30 -2.85 -20.27
C LYS A 24 2.06 -2.29 -19.55
N ILE A 25 2.25 -1.90 -18.31
CA ILE A 25 1.22 -1.32 -17.44
C ILE A 25 1.49 0.16 -17.24
N ALA A 26 0.49 1.01 -17.49
CA ALA A 26 0.61 2.44 -17.27
C ALA A 26 0.81 2.76 -15.78
N VAL A 27 1.72 3.70 -15.50
CA VAL A 27 2.01 4.21 -14.16
C VAL A 27 1.66 5.69 -14.11
N VAL A 28 0.85 6.09 -13.15
CA VAL A 28 0.58 7.50 -12.83
C VAL A 28 1.54 7.92 -11.73
N ALA A 29 2.32 8.95 -11.99
CA ALA A 29 3.30 9.50 -11.06
C ALA A 29 3.34 11.03 -11.18
N GLN A 30 3.73 11.69 -10.09
CA GLN A 30 4.01 13.13 -10.05
C GLN A 30 5.45 13.35 -9.58
N HIS A 31 5.86 14.62 -9.43
CA HIS A 31 7.19 14.98 -8.98
C HIS A 31 7.47 14.49 -7.54
N THR A 32 8.74 14.31 -7.21
CA THR A 32 9.16 13.95 -5.85
C THR A 32 8.65 14.97 -4.83
N GLY A 33 8.07 14.48 -3.73
CA GLY A 33 7.48 15.30 -2.69
C GLY A 33 6.05 15.79 -2.96
N ALA A 34 5.44 15.37 -4.08
CA ALA A 34 4.02 15.64 -4.33
C ALA A 34 3.12 15.05 -3.23
N ASP A 35 1.91 15.55 -3.11
CA ASP A 35 0.92 15.00 -2.20
C ASP A 35 0.46 13.61 -2.68
N SER A 36 0.70 12.58 -1.87
CA SER A 36 0.37 11.19 -2.21
C SER A 36 -1.11 11.01 -2.55
N ALA A 37 -2.00 11.67 -1.82
CA ALA A 37 -3.44 11.60 -2.08
C ALA A 37 -3.80 12.21 -3.45
N SER A 38 -3.11 13.27 -3.87
CA SER A 38 -3.29 13.87 -5.19
C SER A 38 -2.90 12.92 -6.32
N VAL A 39 -1.76 12.24 -6.18
CA VAL A 39 -1.31 11.24 -7.17
C VAL A 39 -2.34 10.13 -7.34
N ILE A 40 -2.86 9.62 -6.24
CA ILE A 40 -3.85 8.53 -6.24
C ILE A 40 -5.19 9.01 -6.79
N PHE A 41 -5.60 10.23 -6.46
CA PHE A 41 -6.80 10.85 -7.02
C PHE A 41 -6.72 10.95 -8.55
N ASP A 42 -5.61 11.47 -9.08
CA ASP A 42 -5.38 11.56 -10.52
C ASP A 42 -5.38 10.18 -11.18
N ALA A 43 -4.78 9.19 -10.51
CA ALA A 43 -4.74 7.82 -11.01
C ALA A 43 -6.14 7.19 -11.11
N ILE A 44 -7.01 7.42 -10.12
CA ILE A 44 -8.40 6.93 -10.15
C ILE A 44 -9.17 7.58 -11.29
N GLN A 45 -9.03 8.89 -11.47
CA GLN A 45 -9.67 9.58 -12.59
C GLN A 45 -9.19 9.06 -13.94
N ALA A 46 -7.88 8.86 -14.09
CA ALA A 46 -7.28 8.30 -15.31
C ALA A 46 -7.75 6.86 -15.55
N ALA A 47 -7.84 6.05 -14.50
CA ALA A 47 -8.32 4.67 -14.58
C ALA A 47 -9.77 4.60 -15.07
N LYS A 48 -10.64 5.43 -14.51
CA LYS A 48 -12.04 5.54 -14.94
C LYS A 48 -12.15 5.98 -16.39
N ALA A 49 -11.42 7.03 -16.78
CA ALA A 49 -11.46 7.56 -18.13
C ALA A 49 -10.96 6.56 -19.19
N ARG A 50 -10.04 5.68 -18.80
CA ARG A 50 -9.44 4.68 -19.72
C ARG A 50 -10.10 3.30 -19.62
N GLY A 51 -11.14 3.11 -18.81
CA GLY A 51 -11.80 1.82 -18.62
C GLY A 51 -10.90 0.77 -17.99
N ILE A 52 -10.04 1.16 -17.05
CA ILE A 52 -9.13 0.26 -16.35
C ILE A 52 -9.90 -0.51 -15.27
N ASP A 53 -9.75 -1.82 -15.24
CA ASP A 53 -10.46 -2.69 -14.30
C ASP A 53 -9.83 -2.69 -12.90
N VAL A 54 -8.50 -2.59 -12.81
CA VAL A 54 -7.76 -2.66 -11.55
C VAL A 54 -6.71 -1.55 -11.48
N LEU A 55 -6.75 -0.77 -10.40
CA LEU A 55 -5.73 0.19 -10.02
C LEU A 55 -5.04 -0.27 -8.74
N LEU A 56 -3.72 -0.42 -8.78
CA LEU A 56 -2.87 -0.68 -7.61
C LEU A 56 -2.17 0.61 -7.21
N ALA A 57 -2.46 1.09 -6.01
CA ALA A 57 -1.85 2.29 -5.46
C ALA A 57 -0.76 1.92 -4.45
N ASP A 58 0.49 2.20 -4.80
CA ASP A 58 1.62 2.10 -3.89
C ASP A 58 1.66 3.30 -2.95
N THR A 59 1.99 3.07 -1.68
CA THR A 59 2.05 4.11 -0.65
C THR A 59 3.33 4.01 0.16
N ALA A 60 3.70 5.10 0.82
CA ALA A 60 4.78 5.06 1.80
C ALA A 60 4.46 4.05 2.91
N GLY A 61 5.49 3.35 3.38
CA GLY A 61 5.37 2.33 4.43
C GLY A 61 6.35 2.50 5.58
N ARG A 62 7.15 3.57 5.61
CA ARG A 62 8.17 3.79 6.63
C ARG A 62 7.57 4.37 7.90
N LEU A 63 7.86 3.73 9.04
CA LEU A 63 7.32 4.10 10.35
C LEU A 63 8.18 5.09 11.15
N GLN A 64 9.12 5.82 10.52
CA GLN A 64 9.94 6.82 11.22
C GLN A 64 9.09 7.94 11.84
N ASN A 65 8.02 8.35 11.18
CA ASN A 65 7.00 9.23 11.74
C ASN A 65 5.62 8.57 11.58
N LYS A 66 5.28 7.73 12.53
CA LYS A 66 4.05 6.90 12.51
C LYS A 66 2.79 7.74 12.38
N ALA A 67 2.68 8.81 13.19
CA ALA A 67 1.49 9.66 13.20
C ALA A 67 1.25 10.32 11.85
N ARG A 68 2.29 10.88 11.25
CA ARG A 68 2.21 11.53 9.93
C ARG A 68 1.83 10.54 8.83
N LEU A 69 2.46 9.35 8.84
CA LEU A 69 2.15 8.30 7.87
C LEU A 69 0.69 7.86 7.98
N MET A 70 0.18 7.64 9.19
CA MET A 70 -1.19 7.21 9.39
C MET A 70 -2.20 8.29 8.94
N GLU A 71 -1.93 9.56 9.20
CA GLU A 71 -2.78 10.67 8.71
C GLU A 71 -2.74 10.78 7.17
N GLU A 72 -1.59 10.57 6.55
CA GLU A 72 -1.46 10.53 5.09
C GLU A 72 -2.29 9.39 4.49
N LEU A 73 -2.21 8.18 5.05
CA LEU A 73 -2.99 7.03 4.61
C LEU A 73 -4.50 7.26 4.78
N LYS A 74 -4.93 7.83 5.91
CA LYS A 74 -6.33 8.21 6.12
C LYS A 74 -6.80 9.25 5.10
N LYS A 75 -5.95 10.21 4.76
CA LYS A 75 -6.26 11.19 3.71
C LYS A 75 -6.45 10.50 2.37
N ILE A 76 -5.55 9.61 1.99
CA ILE A 76 -5.67 8.82 0.75
C ILE A 76 -7.01 8.09 0.69
N VAL A 77 -7.40 7.40 1.75
CA VAL A 77 -8.69 6.69 1.81
C VAL A 77 -9.87 7.64 1.64
N ARG A 78 -9.83 8.83 2.29
CA ARG A 78 -10.89 9.84 2.13
C ARG A 78 -11.02 10.31 0.69
N GLU A 79 -9.88 10.63 0.05
CA GLU A 79 -9.88 11.10 -1.35
C GLU A 79 -10.37 9.99 -2.32
N MET A 80 -9.98 8.75 -2.09
CA MET A 80 -10.51 7.62 -2.87
C MET A 80 -12.04 7.55 -2.79
N LYS A 81 -12.59 7.69 -1.58
CA LYS A 81 -14.05 7.61 -1.33
C LYS A 81 -14.85 8.74 -1.96
N GLN A 82 -14.23 9.88 -2.23
CA GLN A 82 -14.90 10.97 -2.98
C GLN A 82 -15.18 10.57 -4.43
N LEU A 83 -14.31 9.76 -5.02
CA LEU A 83 -14.44 9.32 -6.41
C LEU A 83 -15.21 8.00 -6.54
N ASP A 84 -15.15 7.16 -5.52
CA ASP A 84 -15.84 5.88 -5.43
C ASP A 84 -16.12 5.58 -3.95
N GLY A 85 -17.39 5.61 -3.56
CA GLY A 85 -17.81 5.43 -2.16
C GLY A 85 -17.43 4.07 -1.56
N ASP A 86 -17.18 3.06 -2.39
CA ASP A 86 -16.77 1.72 -1.98
C ASP A 86 -15.23 1.53 -1.94
N ALA A 87 -14.47 2.53 -2.41
CA ALA A 87 -13.01 2.48 -2.40
C ALA A 87 -12.41 2.76 -0.99
N PRO A 88 -11.24 2.20 -0.67
CA PRO A 88 -10.55 1.18 -1.43
C PRO A 88 -11.26 -0.18 -1.34
N HIS A 89 -11.31 -0.92 -2.46
CA HIS A 89 -11.92 -2.26 -2.51
C HIS A 89 -11.03 -3.32 -1.85
N GLY A 90 -9.76 -3.01 -1.65
CA GLY A 90 -8.79 -3.83 -0.95
C GLY A 90 -7.65 -2.99 -0.37
N GLY A 91 -7.26 -3.31 0.85
CA GLY A 91 -6.05 -2.79 1.49
C GLY A 91 -5.09 -3.95 1.76
N MET A 92 -3.93 -3.95 1.10
CA MET A 92 -2.91 -5.00 1.22
C MET A 92 -1.70 -4.47 1.97
N LEU A 93 -1.36 -5.11 3.06
CA LEU A 93 -0.14 -4.80 3.82
C LEU A 93 0.97 -5.78 3.46
N THR A 94 2.11 -5.26 3.04
CA THR A 94 3.32 -6.06 2.83
C THR A 94 4.24 -5.95 4.05
N LEU A 95 4.57 -7.09 4.64
CA LEU A 95 5.38 -7.21 5.84
C LEU A 95 6.61 -8.07 5.59
N ASP A 96 7.69 -7.72 6.27
CA ASP A 96 8.92 -8.52 6.31
C ASP A 96 8.86 -9.45 7.53
N ALA A 97 8.77 -10.76 7.29
CA ALA A 97 8.71 -11.77 8.35
C ALA A 97 9.95 -11.76 9.27
N SER A 98 11.09 -11.28 8.78
CA SER A 98 12.31 -11.17 9.59
C SER A 98 12.21 -10.17 10.75
N THR A 99 11.25 -9.26 10.71
CA THR A 99 11.01 -8.26 11.77
C THR A 99 10.30 -8.86 13.00
N GLY A 100 9.75 -10.06 12.90
CA GLY A 100 9.12 -10.78 14.01
C GLY A 100 7.97 -9.98 14.63
N GLN A 101 7.99 -9.79 15.95
CA GLN A 101 6.90 -9.11 16.69
C GLN A 101 6.63 -7.67 16.21
N ASN A 102 7.60 -6.98 15.63
CA ASN A 102 7.40 -5.66 15.03
C ASN A 102 6.40 -5.70 13.87
N ALA A 103 6.31 -6.81 13.13
CA ALA A 103 5.33 -6.99 12.07
C ALA A 103 3.89 -6.96 12.62
N VAL A 104 3.65 -7.53 13.80
CA VAL A 104 2.34 -7.49 14.47
C VAL A 104 1.95 -6.07 14.84
N SER A 105 2.88 -5.30 15.41
CA SER A 105 2.66 -3.90 15.76
C SER A 105 2.38 -3.04 14.53
N GLN A 106 3.09 -3.27 13.44
CA GLN A 106 2.84 -2.60 12.15
C GLN A 106 1.45 -2.95 11.61
N ALA A 107 1.08 -4.22 11.59
CA ALA A 107 -0.24 -4.66 11.11
C ALA A 107 -1.37 -3.97 11.88
N LYS A 108 -1.24 -3.83 13.20
CA LYS A 108 -2.22 -3.11 14.02
C LYS A 108 -2.39 -1.66 13.58
N LEU A 109 -1.30 -0.92 13.44
CA LEU A 109 -1.33 0.50 13.07
C LEU A 109 -1.95 0.71 11.68
N PHE A 110 -1.52 -0.07 10.69
CA PHE A 110 -2.05 0.05 9.33
C PHE A 110 -3.51 -0.38 9.25
N ASN A 111 -3.92 -1.41 9.99
CA ASN A 111 -5.31 -1.85 10.02
C ASN A 111 -6.24 -0.79 10.62
N GLU A 112 -5.81 -0.11 11.67
CA GLU A 112 -6.56 1.01 12.27
C GLU A 112 -6.68 2.21 11.32
N ALA A 113 -5.66 2.46 10.49
CA ALA A 113 -5.66 3.59 9.57
C ALA A 113 -6.48 3.35 8.30
N VAL A 114 -6.43 2.16 7.71
CA VAL A 114 -6.97 1.92 6.35
C VAL A 114 -7.93 0.74 6.24
N GLY A 115 -8.07 -0.09 7.26
CA GLY A 115 -8.90 -1.29 7.19
C GLY A 115 -8.35 -2.32 6.21
N LEU A 116 -7.42 -3.16 6.67
CA LEU A 116 -6.74 -4.14 5.82
C LEU A 116 -7.65 -5.29 5.44
N THR A 117 -7.57 -5.72 4.18
CA THR A 117 -8.30 -6.88 3.64
C THR A 117 -7.39 -8.05 3.30
N GLY A 118 -6.10 -7.87 3.38
CA GLY A 118 -5.11 -8.91 3.14
C GLY A 118 -3.71 -8.50 3.55
N SER A 119 -2.84 -9.48 3.65
CA SER A 119 -1.43 -9.28 3.91
C SER A 119 -0.56 -10.14 3.00
N THR A 120 0.63 -9.63 2.73
CA THR A 120 1.71 -10.32 2.04
C THR A 120 2.90 -10.40 2.98
N LEU A 121 3.49 -11.57 3.13
CA LEU A 121 4.68 -11.78 3.94
C LEU A 121 5.86 -12.15 3.06
N THR A 122 6.94 -11.42 3.23
CA THR A 122 8.19 -11.65 2.51
C THR A 122 9.23 -12.29 3.42
N LYS A 123 10.25 -12.91 2.84
CA LYS A 123 11.43 -13.48 3.53
C LYS A 123 11.10 -14.61 4.51
N LEU A 124 10.05 -15.38 4.24
CA LEU A 124 9.69 -16.54 5.05
C LEU A 124 10.72 -17.68 4.95
N ASP A 125 11.40 -17.75 3.83
CA ASP A 125 12.41 -18.78 3.50
C ASP A 125 13.73 -18.63 4.27
N GLY A 126 14.01 -17.47 4.82
CA GLY A 126 15.29 -17.13 5.43
C GLY A 126 15.30 -16.94 6.95
N THR A 127 14.17 -17.13 7.66
CA THR A 127 14.07 -16.76 9.08
C THR A 127 13.29 -17.76 9.93
N ALA A 128 13.73 -17.91 11.19
CA ALA A 128 12.99 -18.64 12.23
C ALA A 128 11.76 -17.86 12.76
N LYS A 129 11.55 -16.62 12.35
CA LYS A 129 10.47 -15.74 12.85
C LYS A 129 9.17 -15.85 12.05
N GLY A 130 9.10 -16.75 11.08
CA GLY A 130 7.94 -16.95 10.22
C GLY A 130 6.62 -17.23 10.94
N GLY A 131 6.66 -17.71 12.17
CA GLY A 131 5.46 -17.95 13.00
C GLY A 131 4.61 -16.69 13.27
N VAL A 132 5.15 -15.49 13.05
CA VAL A 132 4.42 -14.22 13.19
C VAL A 132 3.17 -14.15 12.33
N ILE A 133 3.13 -14.88 11.22
CA ILE A 133 1.97 -14.94 10.32
C ILE A 133 0.70 -15.43 11.04
N PHE A 134 0.85 -16.41 11.94
CA PHE A 134 -0.26 -16.95 12.71
C PHE A 134 -0.80 -15.92 13.71
N ALA A 135 0.09 -15.16 14.34
CA ALA A 135 -0.30 -14.09 15.26
C ALA A 135 -1.08 -12.99 14.53
N ILE A 136 -0.66 -12.60 13.31
CA ILE A 136 -1.36 -11.59 12.51
C ILE A 136 -2.74 -12.09 12.08
N ALA A 137 -2.83 -13.32 11.59
CA ALA A 137 -4.09 -13.93 11.17
C ALA A 137 -5.07 -14.06 12.33
N ASP A 138 -4.59 -14.52 13.49
CA ASP A 138 -5.41 -14.76 14.68
C ASP A 138 -5.89 -13.44 15.33
N GLN A 139 -4.99 -12.47 15.54
CA GLN A 139 -5.33 -11.23 16.23
C GLN A 139 -6.19 -10.28 15.40
N PHE A 140 -5.99 -10.21 14.10
CA PHE A 140 -6.63 -9.20 13.27
C PHE A 140 -7.64 -9.79 12.28
N GLY A 141 -7.70 -11.11 12.14
CA GLY A 141 -8.54 -11.75 11.13
C GLY A 141 -8.18 -11.35 9.70
N ILE A 142 -6.96 -10.86 9.46
CA ILE A 142 -6.49 -10.41 8.15
C ILE A 142 -5.96 -11.62 7.39
N PRO A 143 -6.56 -11.99 6.24
CA PRO A 143 -6.08 -13.13 5.47
C PRO A 143 -4.69 -12.87 4.90
N ILE A 144 -3.86 -13.90 4.94
CA ILE A 144 -2.57 -13.92 4.26
C ILE A 144 -2.83 -14.31 2.81
N ARG A 145 -2.46 -13.44 1.87
CA ARG A 145 -2.70 -13.64 0.44
C ARG A 145 -1.47 -14.18 -0.29
N TYR A 146 -0.29 -13.70 0.09
CA TYR A 146 0.98 -14.07 -0.55
C TYR A 146 2.10 -14.18 0.49
#